data_125165c7d6aa0fddd87373d09afdfe1e
#
_entry.id   125165c7d6aa0fddd87373d09afdfe1e
#
_cell.length_a   1.000
_cell.length_b   1.000
_cell.length_c   1.000
_cell.angle_alpha   90.00
_cell.angle_beta   90.00
_cell.angle_gamma   90.00
#
_symmetry.space_group_name_H-M   'P 1'
#
loop_
_entity.id
_entity.type
_entity.pdbx_description
1 polymer ?
#
loop_
_entity_poly.entity_id
_entity_poly.type
_entity_poly.pdbx_seq_one_letter_code
_entity_poly.pdbx_strand_id
1 'polypeptide(L)'
;MLEDSRIKIFLTVVECGGFTAAANMLGITQPAVSQNIAELERLLGVQLMERGRGVITLTDNGRLFEGYARQIAHWYDVAEKAFHPDPIALHPKPVEPVSLRLDDGSEARVWTSGCDIHIELKK
;
A
#
# COMPACT_ATOMS: atom_id res chain seq x y z
N MET A 1 11.57 3.29 -9.95
CA MET A 1 10.61 3.06 -8.86
C MET A 1 11.15 3.58 -7.54
N LEU A 2 10.35 4.37 -6.84
CA LEU A 2 10.71 4.89 -5.51
C LEU A 2 10.55 3.86 -4.40
N GLU A 3 10.03 2.72 -4.71
CA GLU A 3 9.66 1.70 -3.75
C GLU A 3 10.87 1.03 -3.10
N ASP A 4 10.85 0.87 -1.78
CA ASP A 4 11.85 0.09 -1.08
C ASP A 4 11.66 -1.39 -1.45
N SER A 5 12.72 -2.00 -1.98
CA SER A 5 12.70 -3.38 -2.45
C SER A 5 12.30 -4.38 -1.37
N ARG A 6 12.68 -4.13 -0.11
CA ARG A 6 12.37 -5.04 0.99
C ARG A 6 10.88 -5.07 1.30
N ILE A 7 10.22 -3.92 1.25
CA ILE A 7 8.77 -3.83 1.46
C ILE A 7 8.03 -4.54 0.32
N LYS A 8 8.46 -4.33 -0.91
CA LYS A 8 7.89 -5.01 -2.08
C LYS A 8 8.06 -6.53 -1.98
N ILE A 9 9.24 -6.98 -1.59
CA ILE A 9 9.54 -8.41 -1.43
C ILE A 9 8.65 -9.00 -0.32
N PHE A 10 8.54 -8.32 0.82
CA PHE A 10 7.68 -8.75 1.92
C PHE A 10 6.23 -8.93 1.48
N LEU A 11 5.67 -7.91 0.82
CA LEU A 11 4.28 -7.97 0.34
C LEU A 11 4.08 -9.06 -0.71
N THR A 12 5.06 -9.29 -1.58
CA THR A 12 4.99 -10.35 -2.58
C THR A 12 5.01 -11.73 -1.92
N VAL A 13 5.83 -11.92 -0.88
CA VAL A 13 5.86 -13.18 -0.11
C VAL A 13 4.52 -13.43 0.55
N VAL A 14 3.90 -12.42 1.13
CA VAL A 14 2.58 -12.52 1.75
C VAL A 14 1.52 -12.93 0.71
N GLU A 15 1.52 -12.29 -0.45
CA GLU A 15 0.55 -12.57 -1.51
C GLU A 15 0.74 -13.95 -2.13
N CYS A 16 1.99 -14.37 -2.34
CA CYS A 16 2.30 -15.66 -2.94
C CYS A 16 2.24 -16.82 -1.96
N GLY A 17 2.31 -16.53 -0.67
CA GLY A 17 2.28 -17.57 0.37
C GLY A 17 3.57 -18.35 0.53
N GLY A 18 4.68 -17.94 -0.10
CA GLY A 18 5.96 -18.64 -0.01
C GLY A 18 7.12 -17.89 -0.63
N PHE A 19 8.33 -18.24 -0.20
CA PHE A 19 9.56 -17.61 -0.70
C PHE A 19 9.86 -17.97 -2.14
N THR A 20 9.65 -19.23 -2.50
CA THR A 20 9.94 -19.71 -3.87
C THR A 20 9.01 -19.07 -4.89
N ALA A 21 7.72 -19.03 -4.60
CA ALA A 21 6.73 -18.39 -5.47
C ALA A 21 7.01 -16.90 -5.61
N ALA A 22 7.37 -16.22 -4.52
CA ALA A 22 7.73 -14.80 -4.56
C ALA A 22 8.98 -14.55 -5.39
N ALA A 23 10.00 -15.40 -5.23
CA ALA A 23 11.25 -15.31 -6.02
C ALA A 23 10.95 -15.43 -7.52
N ASN A 24 10.12 -16.39 -7.90
CA ASN A 24 9.72 -16.56 -9.29
C ASN A 24 8.97 -15.36 -9.84
N MET A 25 8.06 -14.80 -9.06
CA MET A 25 7.29 -13.62 -9.47
C MET A 25 8.18 -12.39 -9.62
N LEU A 26 9.17 -12.22 -8.74
CA LEU A 26 10.06 -11.06 -8.73
C LEU A 26 11.25 -11.21 -9.67
N GLY A 27 11.50 -12.40 -10.20
CA GLY A 27 12.65 -12.67 -11.05
C GLY A 27 13.99 -12.64 -10.30
N ILE A 28 13.99 -12.98 -9.02
CA ILE A 28 15.18 -13.06 -8.16
C ILE A 28 15.30 -14.46 -7.55
N THR A 29 16.42 -14.73 -6.87
CA THR A 29 16.65 -16.02 -6.25
C THR A 29 15.90 -16.15 -4.92
N GLN A 30 15.57 -17.38 -4.53
CA GLN A 30 14.94 -17.64 -3.25
C GLN A 30 15.83 -17.21 -2.06
N PRO A 31 17.16 -17.45 -2.07
CA PRO A 31 18.02 -16.89 -1.03
C PRO A 31 17.98 -15.37 -0.93
N ALA A 32 17.85 -14.66 -2.05
CA ALA A 32 17.73 -13.20 -2.06
C ALA A 32 16.44 -12.75 -1.36
N VAL A 33 15.33 -13.43 -1.62
CA VAL A 33 14.06 -13.17 -0.90
C VAL A 33 14.25 -13.40 0.59
N SER A 34 14.81 -14.55 0.97
CA SER A 34 15.01 -14.92 2.38
C SER A 34 15.91 -13.91 3.11
N GLN A 35 16.98 -13.47 2.47
CA GLN A 35 17.88 -12.47 3.05
C GLN A 35 17.23 -11.11 3.25
N ASN A 36 16.41 -10.68 2.30
CA ASN A 36 15.68 -9.41 2.41
C ASN A 36 14.67 -9.43 3.54
N ILE A 37 13.96 -10.54 3.72
CA ILE A 37 13.03 -10.71 4.83
C ILE A 37 13.78 -10.72 6.16
N ALA A 38 14.88 -11.45 6.25
CA ALA A 38 15.70 -11.49 7.46
C ALA A 38 16.25 -10.12 7.84
N GLU A 39 16.70 -9.34 6.85
CA GLU A 39 17.18 -7.98 7.08
C GLU A 39 16.07 -7.06 7.55
N LEU A 40 14.88 -7.19 6.99
CA LEU A 40 13.70 -6.43 7.42
C LEU A 40 13.35 -6.76 8.88
N GLU A 41 13.34 -8.04 9.23
CA GLU A 41 13.11 -8.48 10.61
C GLU A 41 14.18 -7.94 11.57
N ARG A 42 15.44 -7.93 11.11
CA ARG A 42 16.56 -7.38 11.90
C ARG A 42 16.36 -5.87 12.14
N LEU A 43 15.98 -5.11 11.13
CA LEU A 43 15.76 -3.66 11.24
C LEU A 43 14.60 -3.33 12.16
N LEU A 44 13.55 -4.12 12.13
CA LEU A 44 12.38 -3.91 12.97
C LEU A 44 12.53 -4.50 14.37
N GLY A 45 13.47 -5.42 14.55
CA GLY A 45 13.69 -6.10 15.82
C GLY A 45 12.58 -7.08 16.20
N VAL A 46 11.77 -7.52 15.24
CA VAL A 46 10.68 -8.47 15.45
C VAL A 46 10.65 -9.50 14.33
N GLN A 47 10.10 -10.68 14.65
CA GLN A 47 9.88 -11.72 13.66
C GLN A 47 8.54 -11.47 12.96
N LEU A 48 8.57 -11.44 11.64
CA LEU A 48 7.39 -11.17 10.82
C LEU A 48 6.72 -12.45 10.32
N MET A 49 7.51 -13.52 10.13
CA MET A 49 7.04 -14.76 9.53
C MET A 49 7.54 -15.97 10.30
N GLU A 50 6.67 -16.97 10.42
CA GLU A 50 7.03 -18.30 10.89
C GLU A 50 7.16 -19.22 9.70
N ARG A 51 8.27 -19.98 9.68
CA ARG A 51 8.55 -20.94 8.61
C ARG A 51 8.03 -22.32 9.04
N GLY A 52 6.95 -22.76 8.42
CA GLY A 52 6.48 -24.14 8.48
C GLY A 52 6.89 -24.90 7.21
N ARG A 53 6.49 -26.15 7.09
CA ARG A 53 6.81 -27.01 5.97
C ARG A 53 6.22 -26.49 4.65
N GLY A 54 6.97 -25.60 3.96
CA GLY A 54 6.57 -25.03 2.68
C GLY A 54 5.48 -23.98 2.75
N VAL A 55 4.94 -23.69 3.93
CA VAL A 55 3.91 -22.68 4.13
C VAL A 55 4.47 -21.62 5.07
N ILE A 56 4.28 -20.36 4.69
CA ILE A 56 4.67 -19.22 5.50
C ILE A 56 3.44 -18.67 6.19
N THR A 57 3.52 -18.52 7.50
CA THR A 57 2.48 -17.91 8.31
C THR A 57 3.01 -16.60 8.89
N LEU A 58 2.23 -15.53 8.80
CA LEU A 58 2.57 -14.27 9.44
C LEU A 58 2.44 -14.39 10.95
N THR A 59 3.42 -13.84 11.67
CA THR A 59 3.27 -13.60 13.11
C THR A 59 2.29 -12.45 13.34
N ASP A 60 1.91 -12.19 14.59
CA ASP A 60 1.09 -11.02 14.92
C ASP A 60 1.78 -9.72 14.52
N ASN A 61 3.11 -9.66 14.73
CA ASN A 61 3.93 -8.54 14.28
C ASN A 61 3.94 -8.43 12.75
N GLY A 62 3.96 -9.59 12.05
CA GLY A 62 3.89 -9.63 10.60
C GLY A 62 2.58 -9.07 10.05
N ARG A 63 1.47 -9.40 10.68
CA ARG A 63 0.15 -8.85 10.30
C ARG A 63 0.07 -7.36 10.52
N LEU A 64 0.60 -6.88 11.65
CA LEU A 64 0.68 -5.45 11.94
C LEU A 64 1.53 -4.74 10.89
N PHE A 65 2.71 -5.29 10.59
CA PHE A 65 3.61 -4.72 9.60
C PHE A 65 3.01 -4.77 8.19
N GLU A 66 2.28 -5.81 7.84
CA GLU A 66 1.59 -5.89 6.55
C GLU A 66 0.68 -4.68 6.31
N GLY A 67 -0.08 -4.28 7.34
CA GLY A 67 -0.94 -3.11 7.24
C GLY A 67 -0.15 -1.84 6.94
N TYR A 68 0.95 -1.62 7.66
CA TYR A 68 1.82 -0.47 7.41
C TYR A 68 2.53 -0.56 6.05
N ALA A 69 3.00 -1.75 5.69
CA ALA A 69 3.70 -1.96 4.41
C ALA A 69 2.79 -1.65 3.21
N ARG A 70 1.52 -2.03 3.29
CA ARG A 70 0.55 -1.70 2.22
C ARG A 70 0.31 -0.20 2.11
N GLN A 71 0.26 0.51 3.23
CA GLN A 71 0.14 1.97 3.25
C GLN A 71 1.39 2.64 2.67
N ILE A 72 2.57 2.17 3.04
CA ILE A 72 3.84 2.69 2.52
C ILE A 72 3.91 2.47 1.01
N ALA A 73 3.60 1.27 0.53
CA ALA A 73 3.59 0.95 -0.89
C ALA A 73 2.59 1.82 -1.66
N HIS A 74 1.43 2.06 -1.08
CA HIS A 74 0.41 2.94 -1.67
C HIS A 74 0.96 4.36 -1.84
N TRP A 75 1.60 4.91 -0.80
CA TRP A 75 2.14 6.27 -0.86
C TRP A 75 3.33 6.40 -1.81
N TYR A 76 4.17 5.36 -1.93
CA TYR A 76 5.20 5.34 -2.97
C TYR A 76 4.58 5.42 -4.37
N ASP A 77 3.53 4.65 -4.61
CA ASP A 77 2.82 4.66 -5.89
C ASP A 77 2.21 6.03 -6.18
N VAL A 78 1.55 6.64 -5.19
CA VAL A 78 0.96 7.97 -5.30
C VAL A 78 2.05 9.01 -5.59
N ALA A 79 3.17 8.98 -4.87
CA ALA A 79 4.26 9.91 -5.07
C ALA A 79 4.89 9.77 -6.46
N GLU A 80 5.11 8.54 -6.92
CA GLU A 80 5.67 8.27 -8.24
C GLU A 80 4.75 8.81 -9.34
N LYS A 81 3.46 8.53 -9.26
CA LYS A 81 2.49 8.98 -10.25
C LYS A 81 2.32 10.49 -10.28
N ALA A 82 2.58 11.18 -9.18
CA ALA A 82 2.51 12.65 -9.12
C ALA A 82 3.58 13.30 -9.99
N PHE A 83 4.73 12.66 -10.18
CA PHE A 83 5.87 13.18 -10.94
C PHE A 83 6.01 12.53 -12.32
N HIS A 84 5.30 11.45 -12.59
CA HIS A 84 5.21 10.82 -13.89
C HIS A 84 3.75 10.83 -14.34
N PRO A 85 3.18 12.04 -14.51
CA PRO A 85 1.77 12.10 -14.88
C PRO A 85 1.60 11.55 -16.28
N ASP A 86 0.61 10.69 -16.43
CA ASP A 86 0.01 10.42 -17.71
C ASP A 86 -0.37 11.78 -18.35
N PRO A 87 -0.18 11.99 -19.65
CA PRO A 87 -0.58 13.25 -20.32
C PRO A 87 -2.00 13.70 -19.98
N ILE A 88 -2.86 12.78 -19.60
CA ILE A 88 -4.24 13.06 -19.18
C ILE A 88 -4.29 13.60 -17.74
N ALA A 89 -3.26 13.33 -16.92
CA ALA A 89 -3.21 13.75 -15.50
C ALA A 89 -2.51 15.08 -15.27
N LEU A 90 -2.00 15.74 -16.32
CA LEU A 90 -1.40 17.08 -16.24
C LEU A 90 -2.41 18.16 -15.85
N HIS A 91 -3.68 17.87 -16.02
CA HIS A 91 -4.77 18.70 -15.55
C HIS A 91 -5.60 17.85 -14.58
N PRO A 92 -5.39 17.99 -13.25
CA PRO A 92 -6.28 17.31 -12.33
C PRO A 92 -7.71 17.72 -12.70
N LYS A 93 -8.52 16.76 -13.07
CA LYS A 93 -9.93 17.03 -13.27
C LYS A 93 -10.45 17.68 -12.00
N PRO A 94 -11.14 18.82 -12.10
CA PRO A 94 -11.81 19.36 -10.92
C PRO A 94 -12.65 18.22 -10.36
N VAL A 95 -12.39 17.87 -9.11
CA VAL A 95 -13.17 16.85 -8.42
C VAL A 95 -14.59 17.39 -8.37
N GLU A 96 -15.51 16.74 -9.09
CA GLU A 96 -16.91 17.12 -9.04
C GLU A 96 -17.40 16.95 -7.60
N PRO A 97 -18.13 17.95 -7.05
CA PRO A 97 -18.65 17.83 -5.70
C PRO A 97 -19.52 16.58 -5.58
N VAL A 98 -19.24 15.76 -4.57
CA VAL A 98 -20.05 14.60 -4.28
C VAL A 98 -21.25 15.07 -3.46
N SER A 99 -22.46 14.79 -3.95
CA SER A 99 -23.68 15.08 -3.23
C SER A 99 -24.08 13.90 -2.36
N LEU A 100 -24.23 14.14 -1.07
CA LEU A 100 -24.68 13.15 -0.11
C LEU A 100 -26.03 13.56 0.43
N ARG A 101 -26.99 12.63 0.46
CA ARG A 101 -28.28 12.87 1.08
C ARG A 101 -28.22 12.45 2.54
N LEU A 102 -28.52 13.36 3.43
CA LEU A 102 -28.52 13.13 4.86
C LEU A 102 -29.87 12.55 5.33
N ASP A 103 -29.88 11.95 6.53
CA ASP A 103 -31.06 11.28 7.09
C ASP A 103 -32.23 12.22 7.32
N ASP A 104 -31.98 13.52 7.48
CA ASP A 104 -33.01 14.54 7.67
C ASP A 104 -33.60 15.10 6.35
N GLY A 105 -33.16 14.53 5.21
CA GLY A 105 -33.57 14.99 3.88
C GLY A 105 -32.74 16.14 3.32
N SER A 106 -31.78 16.67 4.05
CA SER A 106 -30.91 17.72 3.55
C SER A 106 -29.81 17.12 2.65
N GLU A 107 -29.21 17.93 1.80
CA GLU A 107 -28.11 17.53 0.93
C GLU A 107 -26.81 18.19 1.37
N ALA A 108 -25.73 17.42 1.43
CA ALA A 108 -24.40 17.93 1.64
C ALA A 108 -23.60 17.79 0.35
N ARG A 109 -22.91 18.85 -0.06
CA ARG A 109 -21.95 18.82 -1.16
C ARG A 109 -20.55 18.86 -0.57
N VAL A 110 -19.74 17.90 -0.95
CA VAL A 110 -18.35 17.77 -0.47
C VAL A 110 -17.41 17.85 -1.65
N TRP A 111 -16.45 18.73 -1.60
CA TRP A 111 -15.39 18.81 -2.60
C TRP A 111 -14.07 19.18 -1.96
N THR A 112 -12.98 18.91 -2.64
CA THR A 112 -11.64 19.22 -2.16
C THR A 112 -11.00 20.28 -3.07
N SER A 113 -10.26 21.19 -2.46
CA SER A 113 -9.45 22.18 -3.17
C SER A 113 -8.06 22.17 -2.54
N GLY A 114 -7.10 21.59 -3.27
CA GLY A 114 -5.75 21.39 -2.73
C GLY A 114 -5.76 20.47 -1.52
N CYS A 115 -5.32 20.96 -0.37
CA CYS A 115 -5.35 20.21 0.89
C CYS A 115 -6.61 20.48 1.71
N ASP A 116 -7.52 21.31 1.24
CA ASP A 116 -8.71 21.72 1.97
C ASP A 116 -9.91 20.90 1.57
N ILE A 117 -10.73 20.54 2.57
CA ILE A 117 -12.02 19.87 2.36
C ILE A 117 -13.12 20.89 2.60
N HIS A 118 -13.98 21.06 1.61
CA HIS A 118 -15.13 21.97 1.69
C HIS A 118 -16.42 21.19 1.81
N ILE A 119 -17.28 21.61 2.72
CA ILE A 119 -18.59 21.01 2.91
C ILE A 119 -19.63 22.13 2.87
N GLU A 120 -20.59 22.00 1.97
CA GLU A 120 -21.73 22.91 1.88
C GLU A 120 -22.99 22.13 2.18
N LEU A 121 -23.75 22.62 3.16
CA LEU A 121 -25.03 22.02 3.55
C LEU A 121 -26.17 22.82 2.91
N LYS A 122 -27.04 22.11 2.20
CA LYS A 122 -28.30 22.65 1.68
C LYS A 122 -29.46 22.07 2.49
N LYS A 123 -30.20 22.95 3.08
CA LYS A 123 -31.44 22.56 3.69
C LYS A 123 -32.60 22.63 2.68
#